data_5171626804de372656bb4fd2a0a5488e
#
_entry.id   5171626804de372656bb4fd2a0a5488e
#
_cell.length_a   1.000
_cell.length_b   1.000
_cell.length_c   1.000
_cell.angle_alpha   90.00
_cell.angle_beta   90.00
_cell.angle_gamma   90.00
#
_symmetry.space_group_name_H-M   'P 1'
#
loop_
_entity.id
_entity.type
_entity.pdbx_description
1 polymer ?
#
loop_
_entity_poly.entity_id
_entity_poly.type
_entity_poly.pdbx_seq_one_letter_code
_entity_poly.pdbx_strand_id
1 'polypeptide(L)'
;IYTGEDTLSLHDALPICIRHLFQVASSLDSLVLGEPQILGQMKEAVRIARESGALGTTLNKLFQSSFAVAKDVRSTTAIGANIVSMAAASVRLAERIFESVAEQRVLFIGAGEMIELCATHFAARNPKQIVIANRTIDRGRALADRFGASAIRLEDVAERLPEFDIVVSCTASQLPIIGLGLVERAIKARRHRPMFMVDLAVPRDVEVEVGGLDDVFLYTVDDLAQVVEAGVESRNSAVVDAEAIVATRVESFLHWLQTRETVPVIRSLRDSVERMRRHEMEHALKLLAKGEDPAAVLDQISQRLTNKFLHAPTQALTQAEDDRSALQTAVTRLFNLHHD
;
A
#
# COMPACT_ATOMS: atom_id res chain seq x y z
N ILE A 1 -33.12 6.89 -10.38
CA ILE A 1 -33.32 8.31 -10.77
C ILE A 1 -32.32 9.09 -9.93
N TYR A 2 -31.12 9.33 -10.48
CA TYR A 2 -30.14 10.22 -9.86
C TYR A 2 -30.52 11.64 -10.29
N THR A 3 -30.92 12.46 -9.35
CA THR A 3 -31.13 13.89 -9.56
C THR A 3 -29.74 14.57 -9.55
N GLY A 4 -29.49 15.40 -10.57
CA GLY A 4 -28.18 15.93 -10.95
C GLY A 4 -27.59 17.03 -10.04
N GLU A 5 -27.71 16.93 -8.71
CA GLU A 5 -27.13 17.92 -7.77
C GLU A 5 -25.97 17.41 -6.92
N ASP A 6 -25.63 16.09 -7.01
CA ASP A 6 -24.55 15.48 -6.22
C ASP A 6 -23.38 14.95 -7.06
N THR A 7 -23.07 15.55 -8.20
CA THR A 7 -21.83 15.20 -8.91
C THR A 7 -20.64 15.84 -8.23
N LEU A 8 -19.95 15.08 -7.37
CA LEU A 8 -18.60 15.41 -6.91
C LEU A 8 -17.74 15.82 -8.12
N SER A 9 -17.19 17.02 -8.08
CA SER A 9 -16.25 17.43 -9.12
C SER A 9 -15.01 16.50 -9.06
N LEU A 10 -14.32 16.32 -10.18
CA LEU A 10 -13.10 15.53 -10.23
C LEU A 10 -12.08 16.02 -9.19
N HIS A 11 -12.12 17.31 -8.86
CA HIS A 11 -11.28 17.97 -7.88
C HIS A 11 -11.59 17.54 -6.44
N ASP A 12 -12.86 17.28 -6.13
CA ASP A 12 -13.30 16.86 -4.79
C ASP A 12 -13.15 15.35 -4.63
N ALA A 13 -13.33 14.57 -5.70
CA ALA A 13 -13.20 13.12 -5.68
C ALA A 13 -11.75 12.65 -5.49
N LEU A 14 -10.77 13.38 -6.02
CA LEU A 14 -9.38 12.96 -6.02
C LEU A 14 -8.76 12.82 -4.61
N PRO A 15 -8.92 13.77 -3.68
CA PRO A 15 -8.46 13.64 -2.31
C PRO A 15 -9.09 12.45 -1.59
N ILE A 16 -10.38 12.19 -1.84
CA ILE A 16 -11.12 11.07 -1.25
C ILE A 16 -10.54 9.74 -1.74
N CYS A 17 -10.33 9.60 -3.05
CA CYS A 17 -9.75 8.40 -3.65
C CYS A 17 -8.33 8.13 -3.13
N ILE A 18 -7.49 9.15 -3.02
CA ILE A 18 -6.11 9.01 -2.51
C ILE A 18 -6.13 8.59 -1.05
N ARG A 19 -6.97 9.22 -0.22
CA ARG A 19 -7.15 8.87 1.20
C ARG A 19 -7.58 7.41 1.33
N HIS A 20 -8.62 7.01 0.63
CA HIS A 20 -9.13 5.65 0.67
C HIS A 20 -8.07 4.64 0.25
N LEU A 21 -7.31 4.90 -0.81
CA LEU A 21 -6.22 4.03 -1.24
C LEU A 21 -5.13 3.89 -0.15
N PHE A 22 -4.80 4.97 0.55
CA PHE A 22 -3.82 4.92 1.65
C PHE A 22 -4.37 4.16 2.86
N GLN A 23 -5.66 4.32 3.18
CA GLN A 23 -6.34 3.57 4.22
C GLN A 23 -6.36 2.07 3.91
N VAL A 24 -6.76 1.67 2.69
CA VAL A 24 -6.76 0.28 2.23
C VAL A 24 -5.35 -0.31 2.28
N ALA A 25 -4.33 0.41 1.75
CA ALA A 25 -2.94 -0.05 1.79
C ALA A 25 -2.41 -0.25 3.21
N SER A 26 -2.89 0.57 4.15
CA SER A 26 -2.55 0.52 5.57
C SER A 26 -3.42 -0.46 6.36
N SER A 27 -4.36 -1.14 5.69
CA SER A 27 -5.34 -2.05 6.30
C SER A 27 -6.15 -1.39 7.44
N LEU A 28 -6.52 -0.11 7.25
CA LEU A 28 -7.40 0.64 8.15
C LEU A 28 -8.88 0.41 7.81
N ASP A 29 -9.16 0.07 6.55
CA ASP A 29 -10.49 -0.24 6.03
C ASP A 29 -10.62 -1.75 5.77
N SER A 30 -10.31 -2.55 6.79
CA SER A 30 -10.42 -4.00 6.77
C SER A 30 -11.04 -4.50 8.06
N LEU A 31 -11.65 -5.70 8.02
CA LEU A 31 -12.18 -6.38 9.20
C LEU A 31 -11.11 -6.56 10.28
N VAL A 32 -9.87 -6.81 9.86
CA VAL A 32 -8.71 -6.92 10.74
C VAL A 32 -7.76 -5.78 10.48
N LEU A 33 -7.70 -4.84 11.42
CA LEU A 33 -6.80 -3.71 11.33
C LEU A 33 -5.33 -4.15 11.26
N GLY A 34 -4.64 -3.69 10.20
CA GLY A 34 -3.22 -3.96 10.02
C GLY A 34 -2.90 -5.26 9.27
N GLU A 35 -3.87 -5.96 8.69
CA GLU A 35 -3.67 -7.21 7.96
C GLU A 35 -2.60 -7.06 6.84
N PRO A 36 -1.55 -7.91 6.82
CA PRO A 36 -0.46 -7.78 5.85
C PRO A 36 -0.85 -8.22 4.44
N GLN A 37 -1.91 -9.03 4.29
CA GLN A 37 -2.32 -9.61 3.01
C GLN A 37 -2.72 -8.55 1.99
N ILE A 38 -3.49 -7.53 2.39
CA ILE A 38 -3.97 -6.46 1.51
C ILE A 38 -2.80 -5.75 0.84
N LEU A 39 -1.79 -5.38 1.63
CA LEU A 39 -0.58 -4.74 1.09
C LEU A 39 0.18 -5.66 0.13
N GLY A 40 0.23 -6.96 0.42
CA GLY A 40 0.81 -7.99 -0.44
C GLY A 40 0.09 -8.09 -1.77
N GLN A 41 -1.23 -8.17 -1.75
CA GLN A 41 -2.09 -8.21 -2.95
C GLN A 41 -1.95 -6.95 -3.80
N MET A 42 -1.92 -5.78 -3.18
CA MET A 42 -1.69 -4.50 -3.88
C MET A 42 -0.32 -4.46 -4.56
N LYS A 43 0.75 -4.90 -3.90
CA LYS A 43 2.09 -4.96 -4.49
C LYS A 43 2.14 -5.88 -5.70
N GLU A 44 1.47 -7.02 -5.62
CA GLU A 44 1.40 -7.98 -6.73
C GLU A 44 0.59 -7.41 -7.91
N ALA A 45 -0.55 -6.79 -7.67
CA ALA A 45 -1.35 -6.12 -8.70
C ALA A 45 -0.55 -5.01 -9.40
N VAL A 46 0.20 -4.21 -8.63
CA VAL A 46 1.07 -3.15 -9.17
C VAL A 46 2.23 -3.73 -9.98
N ARG A 47 2.80 -4.86 -9.57
CA ARG A 47 3.83 -5.57 -10.33
C ARG A 47 3.30 -6.00 -11.70
N ILE A 48 2.14 -6.66 -11.74
CA ILE A 48 1.48 -7.11 -12.97
C ILE A 48 1.17 -5.91 -13.89
N ALA A 49 0.59 -4.82 -13.32
CA ALA A 49 0.28 -3.62 -14.07
C ALA A 49 1.53 -2.94 -14.66
N ARG A 50 2.67 -3.00 -13.97
CA ARG A 50 3.95 -2.49 -14.46
C ARG A 50 4.50 -3.34 -15.61
N GLU A 51 4.47 -4.66 -15.47
CA GLU A 51 4.94 -5.60 -16.49
C GLU A 51 4.11 -5.52 -17.77
N SER A 52 2.80 -5.26 -17.65
CA SER A 52 1.91 -5.04 -18.80
C SER A 52 2.01 -3.64 -19.43
N GLY A 53 2.81 -2.73 -18.87
CA GLY A 53 2.93 -1.34 -19.33
C GLY A 53 1.71 -0.45 -19.02
N ALA A 54 0.76 -0.93 -18.22
CA ALA A 54 -0.45 -0.18 -17.86
C ALA A 54 -0.22 0.89 -16.77
N LEU A 55 0.95 0.90 -16.13
CA LEU A 55 1.23 1.77 -14.99
C LEU A 55 1.98 3.05 -15.43
N GLY A 56 1.23 4.14 -15.62
CA GLY A 56 1.79 5.47 -15.90
C GLY A 56 2.50 6.08 -14.68
N THR A 57 3.23 7.18 -14.91
CA THR A 57 4.08 7.82 -13.87
C THR A 57 3.30 8.25 -12.63
N THR A 58 2.08 8.78 -12.80
CA THR A 58 1.25 9.26 -11.69
C THR A 58 0.77 8.11 -10.81
N LEU A 59 0.23 7.05 -11.42
CA LEU A 59 -0.22 5.85 -10.70
C LEU A 59 0.95 5.13 -10.03
N ASN A 60 2.10 5.03 -10.71
CA ASN A 60 3.29 4.45 -10.09
C ASN A 60 3.70 5.22 -8.82
N LYS A 61 3.71 6.57 -8.87
CA LYS A 61 4.01 7.40 -7.70
C LYS A 61 2.96 7.24 -6.61
N LEU A 62 1.67 7.16 -6.97
CA LEU A 62 0.58 6.97 -6.02
C LEU A 62 0.73 5.65 -5.26
N PHE A 63 0.96 4.55 -5.95
CA PHE A 63 1.15 3.25 -5.30
C PHE A 63 2.44 3.18 -4.48
N GLN A 64 3.54 3.77 -4.94
CA GLN A 64 4.76 3.86 -4.12
C GLN A 64 4.52 4.67 -2.83
N SER A 65 3.75 5.76 -2.92
CA SER A 65 3.36 6.54 -1.75
C SER A 65 2.45 5.73 -0.81
N SER A 66 1.49 4.96 -1.36
CA SER A 66 0.62 4.07 -0.57
C SER A 66 1.43 3.03 0.21
N PHE A 67 2.45 2.43 -0.42
CA PHE A 67 3.32 1.46 0.26
C PHE A 67 4.19 2.10 1.35
N ALA A 68 4.64 3.34 1.13
CA ALA A 68 5.38 4.08 2.14
C ALA A 68 4.49 4.43 3.34
N VAL A 69 3.25 4.89 3.09
CA VAL A 69 2.26 5.18 4.14
C VAL A 69 1.96 3.92 4.96
N ALA A 70 1.68 2.80 4.30
CA ALA A 70 1.42 1.53 4.97
C ALA A 70 2.60 1.07 5.85
N LYS A 71 3.83 1.30 5.40
CA LYS A 71 5.02 1.02 6.20
C LYS A 71 5.12 1.94 7.42
N ASP A 72 4.91 3.25 7.22
CA ASP A 72 4.96 4.23 8.30
C ASP A 72 3.91 3.91 9.38
N VAL A 73 2.66 3.68 8.98
CA VAL A 73 1.56 3.30 9.88
C VAL A 73 1.93 2.05 10.70
N ARG A 74 2.44 0.99 10.05
CA ARG A 74 2.82 -0.24 10.76
C ARG A 74 3.98 -0.06 11.72
N SER A 75 4.95 0.80 11.40
CA SER A 75 6.15 0.96 12.20
C SER A 75 6.01 1.98 13.34
N THR A 76 5.07 2.92 13.23
CA THR A 76 4.94 4.04 14.17
C THR A 76 3.65 4.04 14.99
N THR A 77 2.70 3.17 14.68
CA THR A 77 1.44 3.03 15.41
C THR A 77 1.25 1.64 16.00
N ALA A 78 0.33 1.51 16.95
CA ALA A 78 -0.02 0.23 17.54
C ALA A 78 -0.77 -0.73 16.58
N ILE A 79 -1.09 -0.29 15.35
CA ILE A 79 -1.70 -1.15 14.33
C ILE A 79 -0.78 -2.32 13.97
N GLY A 80 0.54 -2.10 13.89
CA GLY A 80 1.52 -3.18 13.72
C GLY A 80 1.57 -4.16 14.89
N ALA A 81 1.25 -3.71 16.10
CA ALA A 81 1.24 -4.55 17.29
C ALA A 81 0.05 -5.54 17.33
N ASN A 82 -1.07 -5.22 16.67
CA ASN A 82 -2.26 -6.08 16.65
C ASN A 82 -2.00 -7.42 15.94
N ILE A 83 -1.19 -7.44 14.90
CA ILE A 83 -0.80 -8.67 14.18
C ILE A 83 0.00 -9.59 15.11
N VAL A 84 0.95 -9.04 15.84
CA VAL A 84 1.74 -9.77 16.85
C VAL A 84 0.81 -10.30 17.95
N SER A 85 -0.19 -9.52 18.35
CA SER A 85 -1.18 -9.91 19.34
C SER A 85 -2.04 -11.09 18.89
N MET A 86 -2.43 -11.19 17.60
CA MET A 86 -3.20 -12.32 17.06
C MET A 86 -2.39 -13.62 17.05
N ALA A 87 -1.13 -13.56 16.61
CA ALA A 87 -0.25 -14.72 16.67
C ALA A 87 -0.03 -15.21 18.11
N ALA A 88 0.17 -14.27 19.05
CA ALA A 88 0.27 -14.60 20.48
C ALA A 88 -1.07 -15.11 21.05
N ALA A 89 -2.21 -14.60 20.58
CA ALA A 89 -3.54 -15.09 20.97
C ALA A 89 -3.78 -16.52 20.52
N SER A 90 -3.34 -16.89 19.31
CA SER A 90 -3.43 -18.27 18.81
C SER A 90 -2.72 -19.25 19.74
N VAL A 91 -1.52 -18.89 20.23
CA VAL A 91 -0.78 -19.71 21.19
C VAL A 91 -1.52 -19.80 22.53
N ARG A 92 -2.01 -18.66 23.06
CA ARG A 92 -2.77 -18.67 24.33
C ARG A 92 -4.06 -19.49 24.25
N LEU A 93 -4.73 -19.52 23.11
CA LEU A 93 -5.90 -20.37 22.92
C LEU A 93 -5.51 -21.85 22.86
N ALA A 94 -4.41 -22.19 22.18
CA ALA A 94 -3.88 -23.56 22.19
C ALA A 94 -3.53 -24.03 23.62
N GLU A 95 -2.91 -23.17 24.43
CA GLU A 95 -2.58 -23.44 25.85
C GLU A 95 -3.82 -23.63 26.76
N ARG A 96 -5.01 -23.21 26.31
CA ARG A 96 -6.28 -23.50 27.03
C ARG A 96 -6.85 -24.88 26.71
N ILE A 97 -6.50 -25.43 25.56
CA ILE A 97 -7.03 -26.72 25.07
C ILE A 97 -6.03 -27.84 25.43
N PHE A 98 -4.74 -27.56 25.34
CA PHE A 98 -3.69 -28.53 25.63
C PHE A 98 -2.91 -28.14 26.90
N GLU A 99 -2.65 -29.09 27.76
CA GLU A 99 -1.84 -28.86 28.98
C GLU A 99 -0.44 -28.36 28.64
N SER A 100 0.13 -28.82 27.51
CA SER A 100 1.44 -28.41 27.03
C SER A 100 1.51 -28.40 25.51
N VAL A 101 1.84 -27.24 24.94
CA VAL A 101 2.12 -27.10 23.50
C VAL A 101 3.40 -27.86 23.10
N ALA A 102 4.32 -28.06 24.04
CA ALA A 102 5.57 -28.77 23.77
C ALA A 102 5.35 -30.26 23.40
N GLU A 103 4.22 -30.83 23.78
CA GLU A 103 3.88 -32.21 23.43
C GLU A 103 3.11 -32.33 22.11
N GLN A 104 2.72 -31.19 21.51
CA GLN A 104 1.87 -31.17 20.34
C GLN A 104 2.68 -31.10 19.05
N ARG A 105 2.07 -31.58 17.96
CA ARG A 105 2.56 -31.43 16.59
C ARG A 105 1.79 -30.31 15.90
N VAL A 106 2.51 -29.35 15.34
CA VAL A 106 1.94 -28.15 14.74
C VAL A 106 2.13 -28.19 13.24
N LEU A 107 1.03 -27.99 12.50
CA LEU A 107 1.00 -27.83 11.07
C LEU A 107 0.67 -26.36 10.74
N PHE A 108 1.53 -25.73 9.97
CA PHE A 108 1.26 -24.44 9.36
C PHE A 108 0.95 -24.62 7.88
N ILE A 109 -0.12 -23.99 7.39
CA ILE A 109 -0.54 -24.05 6.00
C ILE A 109 -0.45 -22.66 5.40
N GLY A 110 0.49 -22.49 4.47
CA GLY A 110 0.93 -21.22 3.90
C GLY A 110 2.39 -20.92 4.25
N ALA A 111 2.95 -19.88 3.61
CA ALA A 111 4.32 -19.41 3.87
C ALA A 111 4.38 -17.87 3.72
N GLY A 112 3.36 -17.18 4.23
CA GLY A 112 3.27 -15.72 4.29
C GLY A 112 3.73 -15.18 5.65
N GLU A 113 3.76 -13.84 5.78
CA GLU A 113 4.20 -13.13 7.00
C GLU A 113 3.43 -13.56 8.26
N MET A 114 2.12 -13.80 8.13
CA MET A 114 1.27 -14.21 9.26
C MET A 114 1.66 -15.62 9.75
N ILE A 115 1.87 -16.56 8.83
CA ILE A 115 2.34 -17.91 9.18
C ILE A 115 3.72 -17.86 9.82
N GLU A 116 4.63 -17.06 9.29
CA GLU A 116 5.96 -16.86 9.86
C GLU A 116 5.88 -16.33 11.31
N LEU A 117 4.99 -15.37 11.55
CA LEU A 117 4.80 -14.79 12.87
C LEU A 117 4.19 -15.82 13.85
N CYS A 118 3.14 -16.55 13.43
CA CYS A 118 2.56 -17.64 14.22
C CYS A 118 3.62 -18.72 14.51
N ALA A 119 4.39 -19.13 13.51
CA ALA A 119 5.46 -20.11 13.68
C ALA A 119 6.52 -19.64 14.68
N THR A 120 6.87 -18.36 14.69
CA THR A 120 7.79 -17.77 15.68
C THR A 120 7.24 -17.92 17.11
N HIS A 121 5.95 -17.59 17.31
CA HIS A 121 5.32 -17.68 18.63
C HIS A 121 5.14 -19.12 19.11
N PHE A 122 4.76 -20.04 18.21
CA PHE A 122 4.65 -21.47 18.53
C PHE A 122 6.03 -22.12 18.75
N ALA A 123 7.03 -21.79 17.93
CA ALA A 123 8.40 -22.32 18.09
C ALA A 123 9.00 -21.97 19.46
N ALA A 124 8.67 -20.77 19.99
CA ALA A 124 9.08 -20.37 21.35
C ALA A 124 8.52 -21.29 22.46
N ARG A 125 7.51 -22.11 22.18
CA ARG A 125 6.94 -23.13 23.09
C ARG A 125 7.56 -24.50 22.90
N ASN A 126 8.54 -24.64 21.99
CA ASN A 126 9.24 -25.88 21.68
C ASN A 126 8.30 -27.07 21.40
N PRO A 127 7.35 -26.98 20.44
CA PRO A 127 6.45 -28.07 20.14
C PRO A 127 7.23 -29.29 19.66
N LYS A 128 6.60 -30.47 19.83
CA LYS A 128 7.21 -31.75 19.45
C LYS A 128 7.65 -31.82 18.00
N GLN A 129 6.90 -31.17 17.13
CA GLN A 129 7.19 -31.05 15.70
C GLN A 129 6.51 -29.82 15.11
N ILE A 130 7.19 -29.16 14.20
CA ILE A 130 6.64 -28.13 13.31
C ILE A 130 6.75 -28.63 11.88
N VAL A 131 5.65 -28.54 11.13
CA VAL A 131 5.59 -28.85 9.71
C VAL A 131 4.97 -27.66 8.98
N ILE A 132 5.52 -27.28 7.84
CA ILE A 132 5.01 -26.19 6.99
C ILE A 132 4.55 -26.78 5.68
N ALA A 133 3.25 -26.67 5.41
CA ALA A 133 2.64 -27.04 4.14
C ALA A 133 2.49 -25.82 3.23
N ASN A 134 2.97 -25.89 2.00
CA ASN A 134 2.78 -24.80 1.05
C ASN A 134 2.65 -25.33 -0.38
N ARG A 135 1.89 -24.60 -1.22
CA ARG A 135 1.72 -24.93 -2.64
C ARG A 135 3.08 -24.94 -3.36
N THR A 136 3.90 -23.93 -3.12
CA THR A 136 5.28 -23.86 -3.62
C THR A 136 6.20 -24.41 -2.55
N ILE A 137 6.69 -25.64 -2.75
CA ILE A 137 7.48 -26.36 -1.73
C ILE A 137 8.75 -25.59 -1.32
N ASP A 138 9.41 -24.89 -2.23
CA ASP A 138 10.63 -24.14 -1.94
C ASP A 138 10.39 -22.98 -0.99
N ARG A 139 9.22 -22.29 -1.09
CA ARG A 139 8.79 -21.28 -0.10
C ARG A 139 8.55 -21.91 1.27
N GLY A 140 7.90 -23.07 1.28
CA GLY A 140 7.71 -23.84 2.52
C GLY A 140 9.01 -24.23 3.18
N ARG A 141 9.99 -24.72 2.40
CA ARG A 141 11.35 -25.09 2.90
C ARG A 141 12.09 -23.89 3.45
N ALA A 142 12.13 -22.78 2.71
CA ALA A 142 12.80 -21.56 3.15
C ALA A 142 12.28 -21.05 4.51
N LEU A 143 10.97 -21.20 4.76
CA LEU A 143 10.39 -20.86 6.05
C LEU A 143 10.68 -21.93 7.12
N ALA A 144 10.57 -23.22 6.76
CA ALA A 144 10.82 -24.33 7.68
C ALA A 144 12.26 -24.34 8.23
N ASP A 145 13.25 -24.06 7.37
CA ASP A 145 14.67 -24.01 7.72
C ASP A 145 14.97 -23.02 8.86
N ARG A 146 14.20 -21.91 8.94
CA ARG A 146 14.36 -20.90 10.00
C ARG A 146 13.96 -21.40 11.39
N PHE A 147 13.12 -22.43 11.46
CA PHE A 147 12.58 -23.00 12.70
C PHE A 147 13.07 -24.41 12.96
N GLY A 148 14.01 -24.95 12.16
CA GLY A 148 14.41 -26.36 12.25
C GLY A 148 13.25 -27.32 11.97
N ALA A 149 12.26 -26.87 11.19
CA ALA A 149 11.03 -27.58 10.85
C ALA A 149 11.16 -28.33 9.52
N SER A 150 10.16 -29.17 9.21
CA SER A 150 10.06 -29.84 7.92
C SER A 150 9.00 -29.17 7.03
N ALA A 151 9.17 -29.26 5.70
CA ALA A 151 8.20 -28.77 4.75
C ALA A 151 7.55 -29.92 3.98
N ILE A 152 6.27 -29.79 3.68
CA ILE A 152 5.49 -30.72 2.84
C ILE A 152 4.75 -29.93 1.75
N ARG A 153 4.29 -30.63 0.72
CA ARG A 153 3.41 -30.03 -0.29
C ARG A 153 2.00 -29.86 0.28
N LEU A 154 1.26 -28.90 -0.23
CA LEU A 154 -0.12 -28.67 0.17
C LEU A 154 -1.02 -29.90 -0.11
N GLU A 155 -0.76 -30.61 -1.19
CA GLU A 155 -1.47 -31.85 -1.56
C GLU A 155 -1.32 -32.97 -0.55
N ASP A 156 -0.19 -33.02 0.18
CA ASP A 156 0.08 -34.04 1.20
C ASP A 156 -0.68 -33.80 2.52
N VAL A 157 -1.26 -32.61 2.70
CA VAL A 157 -2.00 -32.24 3.92
C VAL A 157 -3.16 -33.19 4.16
N ALA A 158 -3.87 -33.59 3.09
CA ALA A 158 -5.05 -34.46 3.19
C ALA A 158 -4.73 -35.83 3.84
N GLU A 159 -3.59 -36.39 3.56
CA GLU A 159 -3.16 -37.69 4.10
C GLU A 159 -2.56 -37.54 5.50
N ARG A 160 -1.84 -36.43 5.74
CA ARG A 160 -1.05 -36.24 6.96
C ARG A 160 -1.78 -35.47 8.06
N LEU A 161 -2.93 -34.86 7.78
CA LEU A 161 -3.70 -34.08 8.76
C LEU A 161 -3.93 -34.82 10.12
N PRO A 162 -4.17 -36.15 10.13
CA PRO A 162 -4.34 -36.88 11.40
C PRO A 162 -3.10 -36.88 12.32
N GLU A 163 -1.93 -36.55 11.82
CA GLU A 163 -0.69 -36.50 12.60
C GLU A 163 -0.61 -35.28 13.52
N PHE A 164 -1.37 -34.21 13.23
CA PHE A 164 -1.21 -32.90 13.85
C PHE A 164 -2.29 -32.61 14.89
N ASP A 165 -1.91 -31.96 15.96
CA ASP A 165 -2.79 -31.57 17.06
C ASP A 165 -3.21 -30.11 16.93
N ILE A 166 -2.37 -29.28 16.32
CA ILE A 166 -2.57 -27.86 16.09
C ILE A 166 -2.39 -27.60 14.60
N VAL A 167 -3.34 -26.91 13.98
CA VAL A 167 -3.31 -26.49 12.57
C VAL A 167 -3.54 -24.97 12.49
N VAL A 168 -2.62 -24.27 11.85
CA VAL A 168 -2.75 -22.82 11.59
C VAL A 168 -2.70 -22.59 10.09
N SER A 169 -3.76 -22.03 9.52
CA SER A 169 -3.88 -21.79 8.09
C SER A 169 -3.95 -20.30 7.79
N CYS A 170 -3.22 -19.87 6.77
CA CYS A 170 -3.30 -18.54 6.19
C CYS A 170 -2.75 -18.57 4.76
N THR A 171 -3.64 -18.81 3.79
CA THR A 171 -3.27 -18.83 2.37
C THR A 171 -4.00 -17.74 1.58
N ALA A 172 -3.64 -17.59 0.31
CA ALA A 172 -4.35 -16.71 -0.62
C ALA A 172 -5.33 -17.50 -1.50
N SER A 173 -5.87 -18.62 -1.01
CA SER A 173 -6.85 -19.41 -1.74
C SER A 173 -8.19 -18.67 -1.80
N GLN A 174 -8.87 -18.77 -2.95
CA GLN A 174 -10.22 -18.21 -3.11
C GLN A 174 -11.31 -19.18 -2.64
N LEU A 175 -10.94 -20.44 -2.42
CA LEU A 175 -11.84 -21.50 -1.98
C LEU A 175 -11.23 -22.21 -0.78
N PRO A 176 -12.05 -22.73 0.15
CA PRO A 176 -11.56 -23.53 1.26
C PRO A 176 -10.70 -24.70 0.78
N ILE A 177 -9.60 -24.91 1.45
CA ILE A 177 -8.65 -26.01 1.18
C ILE A 177 -8.76 -27.16 2.17
N ILE A 178 -9.43 -26.92 3.31
CA ILE A 178 -9.70 -27.89 4.35
C ILE A 178 -11.22 -28.05 4.47
N GLY A 179 -11.75 -29.09 3.85
CA GLY A 179 -13.18 -29.40 3.87
C GLY A 179 -13.61 -30.27 5.05
N LEU A 180 -14.90 -30.23 5.39
CA LEU A 180 -15.52 -30.99 6.48
C LEU A 180 -15.15 -32.48 6.42
N GLY A 181 -15.36 -33.14 5.29
CA GLY A 181 -15.09 -34.58 5.14
C GLY A 181 -13.61 -34.94 5.31
N LEU A 182 -12.68 -34.04 5.09
CA LEU A 182 -11.26 -34.24 5.36
C LEU A 182 -11.02 -34.27 6.88
N VAL A 183 -11.58 -33.29 7.61
CA VAL A 183 -11.40 -33.18 9.06
C VAL A 183 -12.11 -34.31 9.80
N GLU A 184 -13.30 -34.68 9.39
CA GLU A 184 -14.02 -35.85 9.96
C GLU A 184 -13.17 -37.14 9.88
N ARG A 185 -12.57 -37.41 8.70
CA ARG A 185 -11.68 -38.58 8.54
C ARG A 185 -10.44 -38.46 9.44
N ALA A 186 -9.88 -37.26 9.55
CA ALA A 186 -8.72 -37.03 10.39
C ALA A 186 -9.03 -37.26 11.87
N ILE A 187 -10.14 -36.72 12.40
CA ILE A 187 -10.59 -36.89 13.78
C ILE A 187 -10.85 -38.38 14.09
N LYS A 188 -11.54 -39.07 13.19
CA LYS A 188 -11.77 -40.52 13.33
C LYS A 188 -10.46 -41.31 13.39
N ALA A 189 -9.51 -41.02 12.52
CA ALA A 189 -8.17 -41.64 12.53
C ALA A 189 -7.39 -41.34 13.82
N ARG A 190 -7.60 -40.15 14.38
CA ARG A 190 -7.03 -39.69 15.65
C ARG A 190 -7.69 -40.31 16.89
N ARG A 191 -8.75 -41.14 16.73
CA ARG A 191 -9.53 -41.69 17.81
C ARG A 191 -10.12 -40.58 18.71
N HIS A 192 -10.70 -39.55 18.08
CA HIS A 192 -11.33 -38.42 18.76
C HIS A 192 -10.42 -37.61 19.70
N ARG A 193 -9.11 -37.62 19.45
CA ARG A 193 -8.20 -36.65 20.12
C ARG A 193 -8.47 -35.24 19.62
N PRO A 194 -8.56 -34.25 20.50
CA PRO A 194 -8.90 -32.90 20.11
C PRO A 194 -7.91 -32.34 19.08
N MET A 195 -8.45 -31.52 18.17
CA MET A 195 -7.68 -30.77 17.17
C MET A 195 -8.00 -29.29 17.33
N PHE A 196 -6.97 -28.48 17.54
CA PHE A 196 -7.06 -27.03 17.54
C PHE A 196 -6.74 -26.50 16.14
N MET A 197 -7.64 -25.72 15.60
CA MET A 197 -7.49 -25.13 14.27
C MET A 197 -7.66 -23.63 14.33
N VAL A 198 -6.76 -22.89 13.65
CA VAL A 198 -6.83 -21.44 13.48
C VAL A 198 -6.83 -21.12 12.00
N ASP A 199 -7.89 -20.50 11.54
CA ASP A 199 -8.01 -20.01 10.18
C ASP A 199 -7.82 -18.48 10.15
N LEU A 200 -6.66 -18.05 9.67
CA LEU A 200 -6.29 -16.64 9.53
C LEU A 200 -6.45 -16.14 8.10
N ALA A 201 -7.03 -16.94 7.21
CA ALA A 201 -7.21 -16.58 5.81
C ALA A 201 -8.50 -15.78 5.57
N VAL A 202 -8.43 -14.86 4.63
CA VAL A 202 -9.57 -14.13 4.07
C VAL A 202 -9.44 -14.18 2.54
N PRO A 203 -10.32 -14.88 1.82
CA PRO A 203 -11.40 -15.78 2.31
C PRO A 203 -10.89 -16.96 3.13
N ARG A 204 -11.79 -17.65 3.86
CA ARG A 204 -11.44 -18.76 4.74
C ARG A 204 -10.81 -19.93 4.01
N ASP A 205 -9.78 -20.52 4.62
CA ASP A 205 -9.13 -21.75 4.17
C ASP A 205 -9.89 -23.02 4.66
N VAL A 206 -10.66 -22.90 5.76
CA VAL A 206 -11.40 -23.99 6.39
C VAL A 206 -12.90 -23.79 6.20
N GLU A 207 -13.62 -24.85 5.78
CA GLU A 207 -15.08 -24.82 5.68
C GLU A 207 -15.73 -24.54 7.05
N VAL A 208 -16.79 -23.73 7.05
CA VAL A 208 -17.47 -23.29 8.28
C VAL A 208 -18.02 -24.45 9.09
N GLU A 209 -18.49 -25.49 8.41
CA GLU A 209 -19.08 -26.69 8.98
C GLU A 209 -18.08 -27.48 9.84
N VAL A 210 -16.79 -27.31 9.64
CA VAL A 210 -15.73 -27.93 10.47
C VAL A 210 -15.84 -27.50 11.93
N GLY A 211 -16.28 -26.26 12.19
CA GLY A 211 -16.51 -25.75 13.53
C GLY A 211 -17.67 -26.44 14.29
N GLY A 212 -18.47 -27.22 13.61
CA GLY A 212 -19.56 -28.02 14.22
C GLY A 212 -19.12 -29.42 14.72
N LEU A 213 -17.87 -29.80 14.53
CA LEU A 213 -17.34 -31.08 15.00
C LEU A 213 -16.95 -31.02 16.50
N ASP A 214 -17.40 -31.95 17.31
CA ASP A 214 -17.23 -31.95 18.79
C ASP A 214 -15.75 -31.95 19.23
N ASP A 215 -14.86 -32.57 18.45
CA ASP A 215 -13.44 -32.71 18.78
C ASP A 215 -12.55 -31.66 18.08
N VAL A 216 -13.16 -30.65 17.45
CA VAL A 216 -12.46 -29.60 16.72
C VAL A 216 -12.73 -28.23 17.34
N PHE A 217 -11.66 -27.55 17.70
CA PHE A 217 -11.71 -26.18 18.20
C PHE A 217 -11.23 -25.24 17.10
N LEU A 218 -12.17 -24.82 16.24
CA LEU A 218 -11.90 -23.91 15.13
C LEU A 218 -12.07 -22.45 15.57
N TYR A 219 -11.01 -21.67 15.44
CA TYR A 219 -11.02 -20.22 15.63
C TYR A 219 -10.68 -19.53 14.32
N THR A 220 -11.41 -18.49 14.02
CA THR A 220 -11.19 -17.64 12.84
C THR A 220 -10.41 -16.39 13.21
N VAL A 221 -10.02 -15.61 12.19
CA VAL A 221 -9.42 -14.30 12.39
C VAL A 221 -10.32 -13.36 13.21
N ASP A 222 -11.66 -13.46 13.02
CA ASP A 222 -12.64 -12.66 13.75
C ASP A 222 -12.70 -13.03 15.24
N ASP A 223 -12.65 -14.34 15.55
CA ASP A 223 -12.61 -14.83 16.93
C ASP A 223 -11.35 -14.38 17.65
N LEU A 224 -10.22 -14.43 16.97
CA LEU A 224 -8.94 -13.94 17.52
C LEU A 224 -8.95 -12.43 17.71
N ALA A 225 -9.56 -11.67 16.80
CA ALA A 225 -9.72 -10.24 16.95
C ALA A 225 -10.50 -9.90 18.22
N GLN A 226 -11.60 -10.61 18.51
CA GLN A 226 -12.37 -10.42 19.74
C GLN A 226 -11.56 -10.76 21.01
N VAL A 227 -10.73 -11.80 20.98
CA VAL A 227 -9.85 -12.17 22.10
C VAL A 227 -8.77 -11.09 22.34
N VAL A 228 -8.31 -10.45 21.29
CA VAL A 228 -7.36 -9.35 21.37
C VAL A 228 -8.06 -8.04 21.78
N GLU A 229 -9.32 -7.85 21.38
CA GLU A 229 -10.14 -6.66 21.69
C GLU A 229 -10.49 -6.48 23.17
N ALA A 230 -10.40 -7.51 23.99
CA ALA A 230 -10.54 -7.37 25.43
C ALA A 230 -9.50 -6.40 26.08
N GLY A 231 -8.60 -5.81 25.26
CA GLY A 231 -7.65 -4.74 25.61
C GLY A 231 -7.94 -3.40 24.89
N VAL A 232 -9.19 -3.02 24.71
CA VAL A 232 -9.77 -2.06 23.73
C VAL A 232 -9.35 -0.59 23.82
N GLU A 233 -8.82 -0.07 24.94
CA GLU A 233 -8.44 1.36 25.02
C GLU A 233 -7.27 1.74 24.05
N SER A 234 -6.42 0.79 23.72
CA SER A 234 -5.26 1.00 22.81
C SER A 234 -5.66 1.11 21.31
N ARG A 235 -6.81 0.59 20.90
CA ARG A 235 -7.18 0.48 19.47
C ARG A 235 -7.66 1.81 18.87
N ASN A 236 -8.51 2.53 19.60
CA ASN A 236 -9.02 3.83 19.12
C ASN A 236 -7.89 4.85 18.95
N SER A 237 -6.93 4.84 19.86
CA SER A 237 -5.73 5.67 19.76
C SER A 237 -4.89 5.32 18.53
N ALA A 238 -4.66 4.04 18.26
CA ALA A 238 -3.87 3.57 17.12
C ALA A 238 -4.49 3.94 15.76
N VAL A 239 -5.82 3.90 15.65
CA VAL A 239 -6.54 4.33 14.45
C VAL A 239 -6.41 5.84 14.26
N VAL A 240 -6.58 6.64 15.32
CA VAL A 240 -6.42 8.09 15.25
C VAL A 240 -5.01 8.48 14.81
N ASP A 241 -3.98 7.84 15.37
CA ASP A 241 -2.58 8.09 14.98
C ASP A 241 -2.32 7.72 13.52
N ALA A 242 -2.87 6.59 13.07
CA ALA A 242 -2.75 6.15 11.68
C ALA A 242 -3.48 7.08 10.71
N GLU A 243 -4.67 7.54 11.06
CA GLU A 243 -5.44 8.51 10.26
C GLU A 243 -4.71 9.85 10.15
N ALA A 244 -4.04 10.30 11.19
CA ALA A 244 -3.21 11.50 11.15
C ALA A 244 -2.04 11.37 10.16
N ILE A 245 -1.38 10.20 10.12
CA ILE A 245 -0.34 9.90 9.14
C ILE A 245 -0.92 9.90 7.72
N VAL A 246 -2.05 9.22 7.50
CA VAL A 246 -2.75 9.19 6.21
C VAL A 246 -3.07 10.60 5.75
N ALA A 247 -3.67 11.43 6.60
CA ALA A 247 -4.05 12.82 6.27
C ALA A 247 -2.83 13.64 5.79
N THR A 248 -1.73 13.63 6.55
CA THR A 248 -0.49 14.34 6.19
C THR A 248 0.08 13.86 4.86
N ARG A 249 0.01 12.56 4.59
CA ARG A 249 0.51 11.97 3.35
C ARG A 249 -0.37 12.27 2.14
N VAL A 250 -1.70 12.37 2.33
CA VAL A 250 -2.64 12.84 1.30
C VAL A 250 -2.30 14.26 0.87
N GLU A 251 -2.14 15.19 1.83
CA GLU A 251 -1.76 16.57 1.54
C GLU A 251 -0.42 16.64 0.77
N SER A 252 0.58 15.89 1.21
CA SER A 252 1.87 15.83 0.56
C SER A 252 1.79 15.32 -0.89
N PHE A 253 0.92 14.33 -1.15
CA PHE A 253 0.72 13.79 -2.49
C PHE A 253 -0.05 14.77 -3.39
N LEU A 254 -1.07 15.43 -2.87
CA LEU A 254 -1.81 16.48 -3.60
C LEU A 254 -0.91 17.64 -3.99
N HIS A 255 -0.06 18.08 -3.07
CA HIS A 255 0.94 19.12 -3.36
C HIS A 255 1.91 18.69 -4.47
N TRP A 256 2.39 17.45 -4.43
CA TRP A 256 3.24 16.91 -5.49
C TRP A 256 2.50 16.90 -6.85
N LEU A 257 1.23 16.54 -6.88
CA LEU A 257 0.40 16.53 -8.10
C LEU A 257 0.28 17.95 -8.70
N GLN A 258 -0.06 18.93 -7.88
CA GLN A 258 -0.16 20.35 -8.29
C GLN A 258 1.18 20.87 -8.84
N THR A 259 2.28 20.56 -8.14
CA THR A 259 3.62 20.96 -8.60
C THR A 259 3.95 20.35 -9.96
N ARG A 260 3.51 19.13 -10.23
CA ARG A 260 3.75 18.44 -11.49
C ARG A 260 3.01 19.09 -12.66
N GLU A 261 1.82 19.61 -12.45
CA GLU A 261 1.04 20.31 -13.49
C GLU A 261 1.72 21.59 -13.97
N THR A 262 2.50 22.23 -13.11
CA THR A 262 3.24 23.46 -13.45
C THR A 262 4.54 23.19 -14.23
N VAL A 263 5.13 21.99 -14.12
CA VAL A 263 6.41 21.66 -14.78
C VAL A 263 6.38 21.82 -16.31
N PRO A 264 5.35 21.37 -17.05
CA PRO A 264 5.26 21.59 -18.50
C PRO A 264 5.23 23.07 -18.85
N VAL A 265 4.51 23.88 -18.08
CA VAL A 265 4.41 25.33 -18.29
C VAL A 265 5.77 26.00 -18.09
N ILE A 266 6.49 25.66 -17.01
CA ILE A 266 7.83 26.16 -16.74
C ILE A 266 8.81 25.79 -17.87
N ARG A 267 8.75 24.53 -18.34
CA ARG A 267 9.57 24.07 -19.46
C ARG A 267 9.27 24.84 -20.74
N SER A 268 7.99 24.95 -21.10
CA SER A 268 7.55 25.69 -22.28
C SER A 268 7.97 27.16 -22.23
N LEU A 269 7.88 27.80 -21.05
CA LEU A 269 8.35 29.16 -20.84
C LEU A 269 9.87 29.28 -21.09
N ARG A 270 10.67 28.40 -20.48
CA ARG A 270 12.13 28.38 -20.67
C ARG A 270 12.52 28.17 -22.15
N ASP A 271 11.88 27.18 -22.80
CA ASP A 271 12.12 26.87 -24.20
C ASP A 271 11.74 28.05 -25.12
N SER A 272 10.67 28.79 -24.79
CA SER A 272 10.27 29.98 -25.52
C SER A 272 11.32 31.10 -25.41
N VAL A 273 11.75 31.40 -24.19
CA VAL A 273 12.79 32.43 -23.95
C VAL A 273 14.11 32.03 -24.61
N GLU A 274 14.49 30.78 -24.55
CA GLU A 274 15.75 30.30 -25.17
C GLU A 274 15.70 30.37 -26.71
N ARG A 275 14.53 30.11 -27.33
CA ARG A 275 14.36 30.33 -28.78
C ARG A 275 14.50 31.82 -29.15
N MET A 276 13.94 32.73 -28.37
CA MET A 276 14.07 34.17 -28.57
C MET A 276 15.54 34.56 -28.48
N ARG A 277 16.27 34.13 -27.45
CA ARG A 277 17.67 34.39 -27.25
C ARG A 277 18.51 33.93 -28.43
N ARG A 278 18.34 32.69 -28.90
CA ARG A 278 19.09 32.16 -30.04
C ARG A 278 18.88 32.95 -31.30
N HIS A 279 17.62 33.28 -31.57
CA HIS A 279 17.29 34.09 -32.77
C HIS A 279 17.97 35.45 -32.77
N GLU A 280 17.96 36.16 -31.63
CA GLU A 280 18.64 37.47 -31.54
C GLU A 280 20.16 37.32 -31.58
N MET A 281 20.75 36.28 -30.99
CA MET A 281 22.17 35.99 -31.11
C MET A 281 22.62 35.72 -32.56
N GLU A 282 21.84 34.92 -33.32
CA GLU A 282 22.13 34.69 -34.73
C GLU A 282 22.08 35.97 -35.55
N HIS A 283 21.11 36.85 -35.25
CA HIS A 283 21.00 38.14 -35.90
C HIS A 283 22.22 39.01 -35.57
N ALA A 284 22.57 39.11 -34.30
CA ALA A 284 23.75 39.88 -33.86
C ALA A 284 25.06 39.40 -34.50
N LEU A 285 25.26 38.08 -34.58
CA LEU A 285 26.46 37.51 -35.25
C LEU A 285 26.50 37.86 -36.73
N LYS A 286 25.37 37.94 -37.43
CA LYS A 286 25.29 38.36 -38.82
C LYS A 286 25.66 39.84 -39.01
N LEU A 287 25.28 40.72 -38.06
CA LEU A 287 25.62 42.12 -38.06
C LEU A 287 27.13 42.34 -37.82
N LEU A 288 27.66 41.64 -36.82
CA LEU A 288 29.12 41.67 -36.55
C LEU A 288 29.92 41.15 -37.75
N ALA A 289 29.48 40.13 -38.44
CA ALA A 289 30.13 39.62 -39.64
C ALA A 289 30.09 40.60 -40.82
N LYS A 290 29.15 41.55 -40.83
CA LYS A 290 29.09 42.64 -41.80
C LYS A 290 29.94 43.83 -41.43
N GLY A 291 30.62 43.84 -40.30
CA GLY A 291 31.49 44.89 -39.82
C GLY A 291 30.79 46.01 -39.05
N GLU A 292 29.57 45.78 -38.54
CA GLU A 292 28.92 46.78 -37.69
C GLU A 292 29.63 46.90 -36.33
N ASP A 293 29.53 48.11 -35.75
CA ASP A 293 30.17 48.39 -34.46
C ASP A 293 29.68 47.45 -33.35
N PRO A 294 30.55 46.71 -32.66
CA PRO A 294 30.16 45.76 -31.62
C PRO A 294 29.34 46.38 -30.49
N ALA A 295 29.61 47.63 -30.09
CA ALA A 295 28.86 48.32 -29.03
C ALA A 295 27.42 48.60 -29.47
N ALA A 296 27.20 49.03 -30.70
CA ALA A 296 25.89 49.23 -31.27
C ALA A 296 25.09 47.90 -31.41
N VAL A 297 25.77 46.84 -31.83
CA VAL A 297 25.17 45.49 -31.92
C VAL A 297 24.75 44.97 -30.57
N LEU A 298 25.56 45.16 -29.50
CA LEU A 298 25.22 44.77 -28.13
C LEU A 298 24.02 45.53 -27.58
N ASP A 299 23.93 46.85 -27.82
CA ASP A 299 22.80 47.67 -27.41
C ASP A 299 21.52 47.18 -28.12
N GLN A 300 21.61 47.00 -29.44
CA GLN A 300 20.49 46.52 -30.26
C GLN A 300 19.97 45.15 -29.81
N ILE A 301 20.83 44.16 -29.52
CA ILE A 301 20.40 42.84 -29.07
C ILE A 301 19.73 42.93 -27.69
N SER A 302 20.27 43.76 -26.79
CA SER A 302 19.69 43.98 -25.45
C SER A 302 18.28 44.55 -25.54
N GLN A 303 18.09 45.61 -26.32
CA GLN A 303 16.77 46.23 -26.53
C GLN A 303 15.79 45.26 -27.18
N ARG A 304 16.20 44.53 -28.21
CA ARG A 304 15.35 43.57 -28.91
C ARG A 304 14.93 42.41 -28.04
N LEU A 305 15.83 41.85 -27.24
CA LEU A 305 15.51 40.83 -26.27
C LEU A 305 14.51 41.31 -25.22
N THR A 306 14.73 42.49 -24.65
CA THR A 306 13.83 43.12 -23.69
C THR A 306 12.46 43.33 -24.27
N ASN A 307 12.35 43.90 -25.47
CA ASN A 307 11.09 44.15 -26.14
C ASN A 307 10.35 42.85 -26.47
N LYS A 308 11.06 41.83 -26.97
CA LYS A 308 10.43 40.51 -27.25
C LYS A 308 9.93 39.82 -25.98
N PHE A 309 10.70 39.89 -24.88
CA PHE A 309 10.31 39.29 -23.62
C PHE A 309 9.07 39.97 -23.00
N LEU A 310 9.00 41.30 -23.11
CA LEU A 310 7.87 42.09 -22.56
C LEU A 310 6.66 42.13 -23.49
N HIS A 311 6.81 41.78 -24.77
CA HIS A 311 5.72 41.89 -25.76
C HIS A 311 4.48 41.08 -25.34
N ALA A 312 4.63 39.80 -25.05
CA ALA A 312 3.50 38.93 -24.71
C ALA A 312 2.77 39.36 -23.42
N PRO A 313 3.45 39.62 -22.27
CA PRO A 313 2.81 40.15 -21.08
C PRO A 313 2.08 41.49 -21.30
N THR A 314 2.71 42.41 -22.04
CA THR A 314 2.11 43.72 -22.32
C THR A 314 0.88 43.59 -23.21
N GLN A 315 0.94 42.77 -24.24
CA GLN A 315 -0.20 42.49 -25.12
C GLN A 315 -1.36 41.83 -24.34
N ALA A 316 -1.10 40.86 -23.48
CA ALA A 316 -2.10 40.21 -22.65
C ALA A 316 -2.80 41.20 -21.72
N LEU A 317 -2.06 42.12 -21.07
CA LEU A 317 -2.63 43.15 -20.21
C LEU A 317 -3.47 44.16 -20.98
N THR A 318 -3.13 44.44 -22.26
CA THR A 318 -3.86 45.43 -23.10
C THR A 318 -5.13 44.84 -23.67
N GLN A 319 -5.14 43.56 -24.00
CA GLN A 319 -6.24 42.85 -24.66
C GLN A 319 -7.25 42.17 -23.70
N ALA A 320 -6.92 42.09 -22.40
CA ALA A 320 -7.81 41.46 -21.41
C ALA A 320 -9.10 42.33 -21.22
N GLU A 321 -10.26 41.74 -21.54
CA GLU A 321 -11.56 42.35 -21.28
C GLU A 321 -12.13 41.85 -19.94
N ASP A 322 -12.24 40.56 -19.71
CA ASP A 322 -12.89 39.97 -18.54
C ASP A 322 -11.94 39.61 -17.37
N ASP A 323 -10.66 39.31 -17.64
CA ASP A 323 -9.69 38.81 -16.65
C ASP A 323 -8.59 39.84 -16.28
N ARG A 324 -8.79 41.13 -16.56
CA ARG A 324 -7.76 42.14 -16.39
C ARG A 324 -7.16 42.20 -14.98
N SER A 325 -7.98 42.10 -13.94
CA SER A 325 -7.53 42.16 -12.54
C SER A 325 -6.67 40.97 -12.15
N ALA A 326 -7.02 39.76 -12.58
CA ALA A 326 -6.27 38.56 -12.34
C ALA A 326 -4.93 38.58 -13.07
N LEU A 327 -4.91 39.03 -14.33
CA LEU A 327 -3.69 39.22 -15.12
C LEU A 327 -2.75 40.26 -14.54
N GLN A 328 -3.30 41.42 -14.10
CA GLN A 328 -2.48 42.44 -13.41
C GLN A 328 -1.82 41.89 -12.16
N THR A 329 -2.57 41.19 -11.31
CA THR A 329 -2.03 40.57 -10.11
C THR A 329 -0.95 39.54 -10.44
N ALA A 330 -1.16 38.70 -11.46
CA ALA A 330 -0.19 37.70 -11.89
C ALA A 330 1.09 38.36 -12.41
N VAL A 331 1.00 39.35 -13.29
CA VAL A 331 2.18 40.07 -13.83
C VAL A 331 2.93 40.81 -12.73
N THR A 332 2.21 41.50 -11.83
CA THR A 332 2.82 42.17 -10.67
C THR A 332 3.64 41.20 -9.82
N ARG A 333 3.12 40.01 -9.53
CA ARG A 333 3.83 38.98 -8.79
C ARG A 333 5.02 38.37 -9.56
N LEU A 334 4.82 38.04 -10.84
CA LEU A 334 5.86 37.42 -11.67
C LEU A 334 7.09 38.31 -11.88
N PHE A 335 6.87 39.61 -12.02
CA PHE A 335 7.93 40.60 -12.27
C PHE A 335 8.32 41.39 -11.02
N ASN A 336 7.76 41.03 -9.85
CA ASN A 336 8.00 41.69 -8.56
C ASN A 336 7.85 43.23 -8.65
N LEU A 337 6.77 43.67 -9.32
CA LEU A 337 6.47 45.08 -9.48
C LEU A 337 5.85 45.60 -8.18
N HIS A 338 6.45 46.64 -7.60
CA HIS A 338 5.88 47.37 -6.48
C HIS A 338 5.05 48.53 -7.06
N HIS A 339 3.81 48.67 -6.60
CA HIS A 339 3.07 49.89 -6.81
C HIS A 339 3.57 50.89 -5.75
N ASP A 340 4.25 51.95 -6.19
CA ASP A 340 4.49 53.14 -5.39
C ASP A 340 3.18 53.85 -5.08
#